data_3a672c396b719f2770e7cb6f69d4be67
#
_entry.id   3a672c396b719f2770e7cb6f69d4be67
#
_cell.length_a   1.000
_cell.length_b   1.000
_cell.length_c   1.000
_cell.angle_alpha   90.00
_cell.angle_beta   90.00
_cell.angle_gamma   90.00
#
_symmetry.space_group_name_H-M   'P 1'
#
loop_
_entity.id
_entity.type
_entity.pdbx_description
1 polymer ?
#
loop_
_entity_poly.entity_id
_entity_poly.type
_entity_poly.pdbx_seq_one_letter_code
_entity_poly.pdbx_strand_id
1 'polypeptide(L)'
;MKDKQIKIEKTIFYMLLLMVMVYRGVILFKYSFYYVDDDQALMWYGTVSFAHFDFHEPCFFGQSYGSMIESLLAVPFYFLHIPLKVALPVSTLIFTTLPFLYLGIKSLENNRMVAAYIILFVYGAMSYDWDVLTSIPRAFVGGFIFGVIGGVLINEEGKWYKYLIASYCIYLGYIITNTVVAIAGMSYLAMVLYNKIDKDFIKKRFPGLIAGNVLGFITGYFIKMFYVNNSDYNLHPAYNAAVSLEVLRENIADFNEIAGWFTPVTIGAVWIIVMLVIVWICIYRGAFKSLIMTAFAFFGFIAILSLDKMEDYMPGTLLYGQLRMLLFVPYMIALVVFLCSYYDESVWNRKKTYAGCMVMALCFLVVMVIKSNIIIKEIISDDSVLYNSEVINLQQSDDLIENAREAGRIAVENNCDVVIQVDDNKAFGYICAALNYNKFVQYNAEYDRRTWVYHNMQHPGNFRCLLVKYNSDDGLSTEVVEIYDEPVTQWLYDNMGLTRNN
;
A
#
# COMPACT_ATOMS: atom_id res chain seq x y z
N MET A 1 9.16 22.14 36.68
CA MET A 1 9.97 21.00 36.16
C MET A 1 9.18 20.12 35.22
N LYS A 2 7.97 19.68 35.55
CA LYS A 2 7.14 18.76 34.74
C LYS A 2 6.84 19.29 33.33
N ASP A 3 6.45 20.56 33.20
CA ASP A 3 6.13 21.16 31.90
C ASP A 3 7.36 21.29 31.00
N LYS A 4 8.53 21.57 31.59
CA LYS A 4 9.80 21.60 30.85
C LYS A 4 10.16 20.22 30.29
N GLN A 5 9.95 19.14 31.07
CA GLN A 5 10.17 17.78 30.63
C GLN A 5 9.25 17.39 29.47
N ILE A 6 7.94 17.69 29.58
CA ILE A 6 6.97 17.41 28.50
C ILE A 6 7.36 18.15 27.22
N LYS A 7 7.83 19.40 27.33
CA LYS A 7 8.28 20.16 26.15
C LYS A 7 9.50 19.53 25.49
N ILE A 8 10.47 19.07 26.30
CA ILE A 8 11.66 18.37 25.79
C ILE A 8 11.25 17.07 25.09
N GLU A 9 10.41 16.24 25.73
CA GLU A 9 9.93 14.98 25.13
C GLU A 9 9.25 15.24 23.78
N LYS A 10 8.33 16.21 23.70
CA LYS A 10 7.68 16.58 22.43
C LYS A 10 8.70 17.04 21.37
N THR A 11 9.67 17.84 21.76
CA THR A 11 10.72 18.31 20.83
C THR A 11 11.52 17.13 20.28
N ILE A 12 11.95 16.20 21.14
CA ILE A 12 12.69 15.00 20.71
C ILE A 12 11.82 14.15 19.77
N PHE A 13 10.54 13.95 20.09
CA PHE A 13 9.62 13.22 19.20
C PHE A 13 9.59 13.82 17.79
N TYR A 14 9.42 15.14 17.67
CA TYR A 14 9.39 15.81 16.37
C TYR A 14 10.74 15.75 15.64
N MET A 15 11.85 15.80 16.36
CA MET A 15 13.19 15.61 15.76
C MET A 15 13.36 14.19 15.20
N LEU A 16 12.95 13.17 15.94
CA LEU A 16 12.98 11.78 15.46
C LEU A 16 12.02 11.56 14.31
N LEU A 17 10.84 12.17 14.32
CA LEU A 17 9.91 12.13 13.21
C LEU A 17 10.52 12.76 11.95
N LEU A 18 11.15 13.93 12.09
CA LEU A 18 11.86 14.58 10.98
C LEU A 18 12.96 13.66 10.42
N MET A 19 13.70 12.97 11.28
CA MET A 19 14.72 12.00 10.86
C MET A 19 14.14 10.87 10.01
N VAL A 20 12.98 10.31 10.41
CA VAL A 20 12.28 9.30 9.59
C VAL A 20 11.84 9.88 8.25
N MET A 21 11.30 11.10 8.25
CA MET A 21 10.85 11.74 7.00
C MET A 21 12.02 12.02 6.06
N VAL A 22 13.18 12.44 6.59
CA VAL A 22 14.42 12.62 5.78
C VAL A 22 14.86 11.28 5.22
N TYR A 23 14.90 10.22 6.04
CA TYR A 23 15.24 8.87 5.58
C TYR A 23 14.33 8.40 4.45
N ARG A 24 13.00 8.55 4.60
CA ARG A 24 12.02 8.21 3.57
C ARG A 24 12.19 9.08 2.31
N GLY A 25 12.51 10.35 2.49
CA GLY A 25 12.84 11.25 1.40
C GLY A 25 14.05 10.76 0.58
N VAL A 26 15.08 10.23 1.24
CA VAL A 26 16.25 9.64 0.54
C VAL A 26 15.83 8.45 -0.32
N ILE A 27 14.94 7.57 0.18
CA ILE A 27 14.42 6.44 -0.61
C ILE A 27 13.67 6.95 -1.84
N LEU A 28 12.80 7.95 -1.69
CA LEU A 28 12.09 8.56 -2.82
C LEU A 28 13.08 9.09 -3.87
N PHE A 29 14.03 9.93 -3.43
CA PHE A 29 14.97 10.61 -4.33
C PHE A 29 16.02 9.71 -4.98
N LYS A 30 16.36 8.57 -4.36
CA LYS A 30 17.40 7.69 -4.88
C LYS A 30 16.86 6.44 -5.55
N TYR A 31 15.57 6.14 -5.35
CA TYR A 31 14.98 4.92 -5.85
C TYR A 31 13.61 5.16 -6.52
N SER A 32 12.61 5.57 -5.74
CA SER A 32 11.20 5.54 -6.20
C SER A 32 10.90 6.51 -7.35
N PHE A 33 11.71 7.56 -7.52
CA PHE A 33 11.57 8.51 -8.64
C PHE A 33 12.28 8.07 -9.92
N TYR A 34 13.14 7.04 -9.83
CA TYR A 34 13.95 6.60 -10.97
C TYR A 34 13.50 5.27 -11.55
N TYR A 35 12.79 4.46 -10.77
CA TYR A 35 12.40 3.12 -11.18
C TYR A 35 10.89 2.95 -11.13
N VAL A 36 10.38 2.16 -12.08
CA VAL A 36 8.97 1.88 -12.25
C VAL A 36 8.79 0.43 -12.70
N ASP A 37 7.71 -0.19 -12.25
CA ASP A 37 7.20 -1.44 -12.80
C ASP A 37 5.86 -1.23 -13.52
N ASP A 38 5.29 -2.31 -14.03
CA ASP A 38 4.04 -2.29 -14.77
C ASP A 38 2.84 -1.85 -13.91
N ASP A 39 2.71 -2.33 -12.68
CA ASP A 39 1.62 -1.92 -11.78
C ASP A 39 1.69 -0.42 -11.46
N GLN A 40 2.88 0.10 -11.20
CA GLN A 40 3.09 1.53 -10.95
C GLN A 40 2.80 2.37 -12.21
N ALA A 41 3.27 1.92 -13.38
CA ALA A 41 3.01 2.60 -14.66
C ALA A 41 1.51 2.63 -14.97
N LEU A 42 0.76 1.56 -14.65
CA LEU A 42 -0.69 1.53 -14.74
C LEU A 42 -1.35 2.57 -13.82
N MET A 43 -0.81 2.78 -12.63
CA MET A 43 -1.29 3.82 -11.73
C MET A 43 -1.01 5.25 -12.25
N TRP A 44 0.05 5.45 -13.05
CA TRP A 44 0.25 6.73 -13.75
C TRP A 44 -0.90 6.97 -14.73
N TYR A 45 -1.25 5.95 -15.53
CA TYR A 45 -2.39 6.04 -16.42
C TYR A 45 -3.69 6.31 -15.64
N GLY A 46 -3.93 5.61 -14.53
CA GLY A 46 -5.07 5.85 -13.65
C GLY A 46 -5.16 7.29 -13.14
N THR A 47 -4.02 7.92 -12.79
CA THR A 47 -3.98 9.33 -12.39
C THR A 47 -4.45 10.25 -13.53
N VAL A 48 -3.99 10.00 -14.74
CA VAL A 48 -4.39 10.80 -15.92
C VAL A 48 -5.87 10.59 -16.24
N SER A 49 -6.36 9.35 -16.20
CA SER A 49 -7.78 9.04 -16.38
C SER A 49 -8.65 9.80 -15.38
N PHE A 50 -8.31 9.75 -14.09
CA PHE A 50 -9.07 10.45 -13.04
C PHE A 50 -9.00 11.98 -13.20
N ALA A 51 -7.88 12.52 -13.67
CA ALA A 51 -7.77 13.94 -13.98
C ALA A 51 -8.70 14.39 -15.15
N HIS A 52 -9.05 13.45 -16.04
CA HIS A 52 -10.03 13.66 -17.12
C HIS A 52 -11.45 13.21 -16.75
N PHE A 53 -11.68 12.83 -15.48
CA PHE A 53 -12.95 12.29 -14.98
C PHE A 53 -13.36 10.95 -15.62
N ASP A 54 -12.41 10.19 -16.14
CA ASP A 54 -12.64 8.86 -16.71
C ASP A 54 -12.46 7.79 -15.62
N PHE A 55 -13.56 7.33 -15.07
CA PHE A 55 -13.61 6.29 -14.05
C PHE A 55 -14.11 4.99 -14.70
N HIS A 56 -13.17 4.14 -15.11
CA HIS A 56 -13.49 2.94 -15.88
C HIS A 56 -14.05 1.81 -15.01
N GLU A 57 -13.46 1.59 -13.83
CA GLU A 57 -13.83 0.52 -12.93
C GLU A 57 -13.53 0.87 -11.46
N PRO A 58 -14.23 0.24 -10.50
CA PRO A 58 -14.16 0.66 -9.09
C PRO A 58 -12.90 0.22 -8.34
N CYS A 59 -12.23 -0.86 -8.78
CA CYS A 59 -11.02 -1.40 -8.16
C CYS A 59 -9.76 -1.04 -8.94
N PHE A 60 -8.65 -1.69 -8.61
CA PHE A 60 -7.43 -1.59 -9.41
C PHE A 60 -7.70 -2.16 -10.79
N PHE A 61 -7.28 -1.46 -11.84
CA PHE A 61 -7.63 -1.79 -13.21
C PHE A 61 -7.31 -3.25 -13.57
N GLY A 62 -8.27 -3.92 -14.19
CA GLY A 62 -8.18 -5.32 -14.60
C GLY A 62 -8.33 -6.34 -13.47
N GLN A 63 -8.75 -5.92 -12.26
CA GLN A 63 -8.97 -6.86 -11.16
C GLN A 63 -10.11 -6.43 -10.23
N SER A 64 -10.75 -7.41 -9.57
CA SER A 64 -11.91 -7.18 -8.70
C SER A 64 -11.53 -6.86 -7.24
N TYR A 65 -10.29 -6.44 -6.97
CA TYR A 65 -9.78 -6.12 -5.63
C TYR A 65 -8.70 -5.02 -5.71
N GLY A 66 -8.30 -4.50 -4.55
CA GLY A 66 -7.39 -3.36 -4.50
C GLY A 66 -8.08 -2.06 -4.90
N SER A 67 -7.33 -0.98 -5.03
CA SER A 67 -7.88 0.30 -5.48
C SER A 67 -6.82 1.16 -6.15
N MET A 68 -7.27 2.17 -6.90
CA MET A 68 -6.43 3.20 -7.50
C MET A 68 -6.43 4.48 -6.65
N ILE A 69 -6.56 4.37 -5.31
CA ILE A 69 -6.72 5.56 -4.46
C ILE A 69 -5.46 6.43 -4.41
N GLU A 70 -4.28 5.85 -4.53
CA GLU A 70 -3.03 6.60 -4.63
C GLU A 70 -3.00 7.42 -5.93
N SER A 71 -3.51 6.86 -7.02
CA SER A 71 -3.68 7.57 -8.30
C SER A 71 -4.64 8.75 -8.14
N LEU A 72 -5.74 8.57 -7.41
CA LEU A 72 -6.70 9.65 -7.14
C LEU A 72 -6.05 10.76 -6.28
N LEU A 73 -5.23 10.41 -5.28
CA LEU A 73 -4.48 11.40 -4.49
C LEU A 73 -3.40 12.11 -5.32
N ALA A 74 -2.90 11.50 -6.38
CA ALA A 74 -1.90 12.10 -7.27
C ALA A 74 -2.51 13.14 -8.24
N VAL A 75 -3.83 13.15 -8.47
CA VAL A 75 -4.50 14.09 -9.39
C VAL A 75 -4.21 15.57 -9.08
N PRO A 76 -4.28 16.06 -7.83
CA PRO A 76 -3.88 17.43 -7.52
C PRO A 76 -2.44 17.77 -7.92
N PHE A 77 -1.51 16.83 -7.74
CA PHE A 77 -0.10 17.01 -8.14
C PHE A 77 0.03 17.05 -9.67
N TYR A 78 -0.74 16.24 -10.39
CA TYR A 78 -0.79 16.26 -11.85
C TYR A 78 -1.26 17.63 -12.38
N PHE A 79 -2.32 18.23 -11.79
CA PHE A 79 -2.77 19.58 -12.16
C PHE A 79 -1.74 20.67 -11.81
N LEU A 80 -0.86 20.42 -10.84
CA LEU A 80 0.28 21.31 -10.55
C LEU A 80 1.49 21.04 -11.45
N HIS A 81 1.34 20.23 -12.50
CA HIS A 81 2.39 19.81 -13.44
C HIS A 81 3.58 19.11 -12.79
N ILE A 82 3.37 18.46 -11.64
CA ILE A 82 4.39 17.61 -11.02
C ILE A 82 4.47 16.29 -11.82
N PRO A 83 5.68 15.85 -12.24
CA PRO A 83 5.82 14.61 -13.00
C PRO A 83 5.22 13.39 -12.26
N LEU A 84 4.54 12.50 -12.99
CA LEU A 84 3.89 11.32 -12.40
C LEU A 84 4.85 10.42 -11.64
N LYS A 85 6.10 10.29 -12.10
CA LYS A 85 7.17 9.57 -11.40
C LYS A 85 7.50 10.14 -10.01
N VAL A 86 7.08 11.36 -9.70
CA VAL A 86 7.20 12.02 -8.39
C VAL A 86 5.85 11.99 -7.66
N ALA A 87 4.77 12.34 -8.36
CA ALA A 87 3.44 12.48 -7.77
C ALA A 87 2.94 11.19 -7.12
N LEU A 88 3.10 10.06 -7.79
CA LEU A 88 2.62 8.77 -7.30
C LEU A 88 3.40 8.29 -6.06
N PRO A 89 4.75 8.20 -6.06
CA PRO A 89 5.50 7.80 -4.87
C PRO A 89 5.24 8.71 -3.66
N VAL A 90 5.09 10.02 -3.88
CA VAL A 90 4.72 10.96 -2.81
C VAL A 90 3.32 10.65 -2.27
N SER A 91 2.35 10.35 -3.13
CA SER A 91 0.98 9.97 -2.71
C SER A 91 0.99 8.69 -1.87
N THR A 92 1.75 7.68 -2.27
CA THR A 92 1.91 6.42 -1.51
C THR A 92 2.56 6.68 -0.16
N LEU A 93 3.62 7.51 -0.11
CA LEU A 93 4.26 7.90 1.15
C LEU A 93 3.30 8.64 2.09
N ILE A 94 2.43 9.50 1.56
CA ILE A 94 1.39 10.17 2.35
C ILE A 94 0.46 9.14 3.00
N PHE A 95 -0.10 8.20 2.22
CA PHE A 95 -0.96 7.14 2.76
C PHE A 95 -0.25 6.26 3.80
N THR A 96 1.03 5.96 3.57
CA THR A 96 1.84 5.18 4.51
C THR A 96 2.07 5.91 5.83
N THR A 97 2.35 7.21 5.76
CA THR A 97 2.80 8.02 6.91
C THR A 97 1.64 8.49 7.79
N LEU A 98 0.53 8.91 7.17
CA LEU A 98 -0.58 9.54 7.88
C LEU A 98 -1.16 8.72 9.05
N PRO A 99 -1.31 7.39 8.98
CA PRO A 99 -1.80 6.61 10.12
C PRO A 99 -0.90 6.72 11.35
N PHE A 100 0.43 6.64 11.16
CA PHE A 100 1.40 6.76 12.27
C PHE A 100 1.45 8.18 12.83
N LEU A 101 1.39 9.21 11.97
CA LEU A 101 1.30 10.60 12.39
C LEU A 101 0.03 10.85 13.23
N TYR A 102 -1.11 10.37 12.73
CA TYR A 102 -2.39 10.53 13.42
C TYR A 102 -2.35 9.90 14.83
N LEU A 103 -1.92 8.64 14.93
CA LEU A 103 -1.82 7.94 16.21
C LEU A 103 -0.76 8.57 17.14
N GLY A 104 0.41 8.92 16.60
CA GLY A 104 1.49 9.52 17.34
C GLY A 104 1.12 10.88 17.91
N ILE A 105 0.60 11.80 17.09
CA ILE A 105 0.18 13.15 17.52
C ILE A 105 -0.97 13.05 18.53
N LYS A 106 -1.95 12.20 18.27
CA LYS A 106 -3.07 12.00 19.19
C LYS A 106 -2.63 11.41 20.53
N SER A 107 -1.60 10.55 20.54
CA SER A 107 -0.97 10.08 21.77
C SER A 107 -0.27 11.21 22.52
N LEU A 108 0.42 12.12 21.83
CA LEU A 108 1.06 13.30 22.43
C LEU A 108 0.04 14.27 23.02
N GLU A 109 -1.06 14.52 22.33
CA GLU A 109 -2.15 15.39 22.80
C GLU A 109 -2.78 14.84 24.08
N ASN A 110 -2.96 13.54 24.17
CA ASN A 110 -3.46 12.84 25.35
C ASN A 110 -2.39 12.62 26.43
N ASN A 111 -1.21 13.22 26.30
CA ASN A 111 -0.07 13.04 27.20
C ASN A 111 0.38 11.57 27.38
N ARG A 112 0.26 10.76 26.35
CA ARG A 112 0.70 9.35 26.30
C ARG A 112 2.06 9.25 25.58
N MET A 113 3.09 9.90 26.14
CA MET A 113 4.40 10.06 25.51
C MET A 113 5.04 8.73 25.11
N VAL A 114 5.03 7.72 25.99
CA VAL A 114 5.63 6.41 25.68
C VAL A 114 4.95 5.76 24.49
N ALA A 115 3.62 5.82 24.41
CA ALA A 115 2.88 5.29 23.28
C ALA A 115 3.26 6.01 21.98
N ALA A 116 3.36 7.35 22.02
CA ALA A 116 3.79 8.13 20.86
C ALA A 116 5.18 7.70 20.35
N TYR A 117 6.13 7.51 21.27
CA TYR A 117 7.48 7.05 20.94
C TYR A 117 7.50 5.62 20.38
N ILE A 118 6.71 4.68 20.94
CA ILE A 118 6.62 3.33 20.41
C ILE A 118 6.02 3.35 19.01
N ILE A 119 4.97 4.12 18.77
CA ILE A 119 4.34 4.26 17.45
C ILE A 119 5.36 4.79 16.44
N LEU A 120 6.12 5.82 16.81
CA LEU A 120 7.18 6.37 15.96
C LEU A 120 8.31 5.36 15.75
N PHE A 121 8.67 4.60 16.78
CA PHE A 121 9.67 3.54 16.69
C PHE A 121 9.22 2.44 15.71
N VAL A 122 7.97 1.98 15.81
CA VAL A 122 7.40 0.99 14.88
C VAL A 122 7.48 1.49 13.44
N TYR A 123 7.11 2.75 13.20
CA TYR A 123 7.19 3.36 11.87
C TYR A 123 8.63 3.48 11.37
N GLY A 124 9.55 3.93 12.20
CA GLY A 124 10.97 4.08 11.83
C GLY A 124 11.73 2.77 11.72
N ALA A 125 11.32 1.74 12.48
CA ALA A 125 11.96 0.43 12.51
C ALA A 125 11.39 -0.57 11.49
N MET A 126 10.45 -0.18 10.64
CA MET A 126 10.00 -1.04 9.53
C MET A 126 11.21 -1.52 8.74
N SER A 127 11.20 -2.77 8.24
CA SER A 127 12.31 -3.26 7.45
C SER A 127 12.53 -2.38 6.23
N TYR A 128 13.76 -2.32 5.72
CA TYR A 128 14.04 -1.49 4.57
C TYR A 128 13.29 -1.95 3.31
N ASP A 129 13.01 -3.25 3.18
CA ASP A 129 12.18 -3.82 2.12
C ASP A 129 10.78 -3.23 2.13
N TRP A 130 10.20 -3.07 3.32
CA TRP A 130 8.90 -2.45 3.48
C TRP A 130 8.96 -0.94 3.29
N ASP A 131 10.09 -0.32 3.59
CA ASP A 131 10.33 1.09 3.30
C ASP A 131 10.26 1.35 1.80
N VAL A 132 10.90 0.50 1.00
CA VAL A 132 10.85 0.56 -0.47
C VAL A 132 9.44 0.25 -0.97
N LEU A 133 8.83 -0.85 -0.49
CA LEU A 133 7.48 -1.24 -0.89
C LEU A 133 6.42 -0.16 -0.58
N THR A 134 6.58 0.57 0.53
CA THR A 134 5.67 1.66 0.92
C THR A 134 5.96 2.99 0.23
N SER A 135 7.03 3.08 -0.54
CA SER A 135 7.37 4.25 -1.37
C SER A 135 7.08 4.04 -2.86
N ILE A 136 6.82 2.79 -3.28
CA ILE A 136 6.42 2.44 -4.64
C ILE A 136 4.89 2.25 -4.65
N PRO A 137 4.16 3.02 -5.44
CA PRO A 137 2.70 2.93 -5.51
C PRO A 137 2.27 1.59 -6.14
N ARG A 138 1.53 0.80 -5.37
CA ARG A 138 1.01 -0.51 -5.78
C ARG A 138 -0.36 -0.83 -5.21
N ALA A 139 -1.12 0.16 -4.77
CA ALA A 139 -2.47 -0.01 -4.21
C ALA A 139 -2.55 -0.85 -2.90
N PHE A 140 -1.45 -0.97 -2.13
CA PHE A 140 -1.42 -1.85 -0.96
C PHE A 140 -1.58 -1.13 0.38
N VAL A 141 -1.39 0.19 0.43
CA VAL A 141 -1.34 0.95 1.70
C VAL A 141 -2.51 1.91 1.90
N GLY A 142 -3.22 2.26 0.83
CA GLY A 142 -4.26 3.30 0.88
C GLY A 142 -5.41 3.02 1.85
N GLY A 143 -5.73 1.75 2.13
CA GLY A 143 -6.79 1.36 3.05
C GLY A 143 -6.47 1.57 4.53
N PHE A 144 -5.20 1.55 4.93
CA PHE A 144 -4.82 1.57 6.35
C PHE A 144 -5.21 2.86 7.06
N ILE A 145 -5.18 4.01 6.39
CA ILE A 145 -5.60 5.27 6.99
C ILE A 145 -7.08 5.25 7.40
N PHE A 146 -7.94 4.70 6.56
CA PHE A 146 -9.37 4.57 6.85
C PHE A 146 -9.60 3.59 7.99
N GLY A 147 -8.94 2.44 7.97
CA GLY A 147 -8.99 1.45 9.05
C GLY A 147 -8.54 2.01 10.40
N VAL A 148 -7.41 2.72 10.43
CA VAL A 148 -6.86 3.31 11.66
C VAL A 148 -7.72 4.45 12.18
N ILE A 149 -8.14 5.39 11.33
CA ILE A 149 -9.04 6.48 11.74
C ILE A 149 -10.36 5.91 12.25
N GLY A 150 -10.99 5.01 11.51
CA GLY A 150 -12.21 4.34 11.92
C GLY A 150 -12.03 3.59 13.23
N GLY A 151 -10.91 2.87 13.41
CA GLY A 151 -10.57 2.14 14.62
C GLY A 151 -10.40 3.03 15.85
N VAL A 152 -9.85 4.21 15.71
CA VAL A 152 -9.78 5.20 16.79
C VAL A 152 -11.17 5.78 17.08
N LEU A 153 -11.88 6.22 16.05
CA LEU A 153 -13.19 6.86 16.19
C LEU A 153 -14.25 5.95 16.85
N ILE A 154 -14.23 4.64 16.54
CA ILE A 154 -15.18 3.67 17.12
C ILE A 154 -14.97 3.50 18.62
N ASN A 155 -13.74 3.73 19.09
CA ASN A 155 -13.37 3.58 20.49
C ASN A 155 -13.53 4.87 21.32
N GLU A 156 -13.69 6.01 20.67
CA GLU A 156 -13.94 7.28 21.36
C GLU A 156 -15.44 7.52 21.60
N GLU A 157 -15.74 8.27 22.66
CA GLU A 157 -17.12 8.70 22.92
C GLU A 157 -17.61 9.69 21.85
N GLY A 158 -18.89 9.63 21.55
CA GLY A 158 -19.50 10.51 20.55
C GLY A 158 -20.97 10.26 20.31
N LYS A 159 -21.52 11.01 19.35
CA LYS A 159 -22.89 10.84 18.89
C LYS A 159 -22.96 9.65 17.89
N TRP A 160 -24.15 9.13 17.64
CA TRP A 160 -24.38 7.96 16.78
C TRP A 160 -23.75 8.06 15.38
N TYR A 161 -23.77 9.24 14.75
CA TYR A 161 -23.18 9.44 13.43
C TYR A 161 -21.64 9.29 13.41
N LYS A 162 -20.95 9.52 14.55
CA LYS A 162 -19.51 9.24 14.67
C LYS A 162 -19.24 7.75 14.49
N TYR A 163 -20.08 6.90 15.06
CA TYR A 163 -19.93 5.44 14.91
C TYR A 163 -20.32 4.95 13.52
N LEU A 164 -21.28 5.64 12.85
CA LEU A 164 -21.58 5.39 11.44
C LEU A 164 -20.33 5.68 10.59
N ILE A 165 -19.76 6.87 10.71
CA ILE A 165 -18.56 7.25 9.97
C ILE A 165 -17.41 6.29 10.29
N ALA A 166 -17.19 5.97 11.56
CA ALA A 166 -16.11 5.08 12.01
C ALA A 166 -16.20 3.69 11.39
N SER A 167 -17.38 3.05 11.47
CA SER A 167 -17.56 1.71 10.92
C SER A 167 -17.55 1.71 9.39
N TYR A 168 -18.10 2.74 8.75
CA TYR A 168 -17.99 2.89 7.30
C TYR A 168 -16.54 3.08 6.84
N CYS A 169 -15.74 3.90 7.54
CA CYS A 169 -14.30 4.05 7.28
C CYS A 169 -13.56 2.72 7.40
N ILE A 170 -13.83 1.93 8.45
CA ILE A 170 -13.22 0.60 8.61
C ILE A 170 -13.56 -0.28 7.40
N TYR A 171 -14.83 -0.30 7.00
CA TYR A 171 -15.29 -1.10 5.87
C TYR A 171 -14.69 -0.62 4.54
N LEU A 172 -14.64 0.70 4.32
CA LEU A 172 -14.01 1.29 3.16
C LEU A 172 -12.50 0.94 3.11
N GLY A 173 -11.82 1.01 4.25
CA GLY A 173 -10.43 0.55 4.36
C GLY A 173 -10.26 -0.91 3.94
N TYR A 174 -11.18 -1.79 4.33
CA TYR A 174 -11.20 -3.20 3.93
C TYR A 174 -11.43 -3.38 2.42
N ILE A 175 -12.33 -2.62 1.81
CA ILE A 175 -12.55 -2.64 0.35
C ILE A 175 -11.26 -2.23 -0.39
N ILE A 176 -10.59 -1.20 0.09
CA ILE A 176 -9.36 -0.67 -0.52
C ILE A 176 -8.19 -1.64 -0.33
N THR A 177 -8.04 -2.20 0.88
CA THR A 177 -6.93 -3.06 1.26
C THR A 177 -7.43 -4.17 2.17
N ASN A 178 -7.53 -5.39 1.67
CA ASN A 178 -8.17 -6.52 2.36
C ASN A 178 -7.57 -6.81 3.75
N THR A 179 -6.27 -6.60 3.94
CA THR A 179 -5.59 -6.85 5.22
C THR A 179 -5.99 -5.88 6.34
N VAL A 180 -6.74 -4.81 6.02
CA VAL A 180 -7.40 -3.94 7.03
C VAL A 180 -8.36 -4.72 7.93
N VAL A 181 -8.80 -5.92 7.54
CA VAL A 181 -9.60 -6.80 8.40
C VAL A 181 -8.94 -7.05 9.77
N ALA A 182 -7.62 -7.14 9.84
CA ALA A 182 -6.90 -7.29 11.11
C ALA A 182 -7.02 -6.03 11.98
N ILE A 183 -6.91 -4.85 11.39
CA ILE A 183 -7.11 -3.55 12.06
C ILE A 183 -8.56 -3.41 12.54
N ALA A 184 -9.53 -3.81 11.71
CA ALA A 184 -10.93 -3.87 12.08
C ALA A 184 -11.16 -4.76 13.30
N GLY A 185 -10.65 -5.99 13.28
CA GLY A 185 -10.74 -6.94 14.39
C GLY A 185 -10.19 -6.36 15.69
N MET A 186 -9.02 -5.72 15.65
CA MET A 186 -8.44 -5.03 16.81
C MET A 186 -9.33 -3.91 17.33
N SER A 187 -9.91 -3.12 16.44
CA SER A 187 -10.72 -1.97 16.79
C SER A 187 -12.03 -2.38 17.49
N TYR A 188 -12.71 -3.37 16.95
CA TYR A 188 -13.94 -3.92 17.54
C TYR A 188 -13.65 -4.70 18.83
N LEU A 189 -12.56 -5.46 18.89
CA LEU A 189 -12.13 -6.15 20.11
C LEU A 189 -11.87 -5.15 21.24
N ALA A 190 -11.12 -4.07 20.98
CA ALA A 190 -10.89 -3.03 21.97
C ALA A 190 -12.20 -2.40 22.46
N MET A 191 -13.10 -2.09 21.52
CA MET A 191 -14.42 -1.55 21.88
C MET A 191 -15.17 -2.47 22.84
N VAL A 192 -15.17 -3.77 22.61
CA VAL A 192 -15.86 -4.76 23.46
C VAL A 192 -15.16 -4.94 24.81
N LEU A 193 -13.82 -5.03 24.81
CA LEU A 193 -13.05 -5.29 26.04
C LEU A 193 -13.04 -4.12 27.01
N TYR A 194 -12.97 -2.90 26.49
CA TYR A 194 -12.74 -1.73 27.34
C TYR A 194 -14.00 -0.96 27.68
N ASN A 195 -15.07 -1.08 26.91
CA ASN A 195 -16.33 -0.40 27.22
C ASN A 195 -17.29 -1.31 27.96
N LYS A 196 -18.11 -0.74 28.83
CA LYS A 196 -19.22 -1.42 29.45
C LYS A 196 -20.39 -1.47 28.45
N ILE A 197 -20.79 -2.68 28.07
CA ILE A 197 -21.93 -2.88 27.18
C ILE A 197 -23.21 -2.81 28.01
N ASP A 198 -23.73 -1.62 28.19
CA ASP A 198 -24.99 -1.35 28.85
C ASP A 198 -26.04 -0.77 27.88
N LYS A 199 -27.22 -0.47 28.41
CA LYS A 199 -28.31 0.07 27.59
C LYS A 199 -27.96 1.38 26.91
N ASP A 200 -27.15 2.22 27.56
CA ASP A 200 -26.69 3.51 27.01
C ASP A 200 -25.67 3.30 25.88
N PHE A 201 -24.75 2.36 26.05
CA PHE A 201 -23.81 1.95 24.99
C PHE A 201 -24.58 1.48 23.76
N ILE A 202 -25.53 0.53 23.93
CA ILE A 202 -26.32 -0.02 22.84
C ILE A 202 -27.11 1.10 22.15
N LYS A 203 -27.79 1.96 22.91
CA LYS A 203 -28.63 3.02 22.36
C LYS A 203 -27.83 4.09 21.59
N LYS A 204 -26.62 4.43 22.05
CA LYS A 204 -25.79 5.48 21.44
C LYS A 204 -24.90 5.01 20.31
N ARG A 205 -24.35 3.80 20.41
CA ARG A 205 -23.33 3.29 19.46
C ARG A 205 -23.89 2.34 18.41
N PHE A 206 -24.75 1.43 18.83
CA PHE A 206 -25.20 0.33 17.99
C PHE A 206 -25.91 0.78 16.68
N PRO A 207 -26.81 1.79 16.69
CA PRO A 207 -27.44 2.26 15.46
C PRO A 207 -26.44 2.79 14.44
N GLY A 208 -25.43 3.54 14.90
CA GLY A 208 -24.36 4.05 14.02
C GLY A 208 -23.48 2.94 13.48
N LEU A 209 -23.11 1.96 14.32
CA LEU A 209 -22.31 0.80 13.90
C LEU A 209 -23.04 -0.02 12.82
N ILE A 210 -24.30 -0.34 13.05
CA ILE A 210 -25.11 -1.07 12.06
C ILE A 210 -25.20 -0.28 10.77
N ALA A 211 -25.59 0.99 10.84
CA ALA A 211 -25.78 1.83 9.66
C ALA A 211 -24.50 1.95 8.83
N GLY A 212 -23.35 2.15 9.47
CA GLY A 212 -22.07 2.24 8.77
C GLY A 212 -21.62 0.93 8.14
N ASN A 213 -21.82 -0.21 8.83
CA ASN A 213 -21.52 -1.52 8.25
C ASN A 213 -22.48 -1.88 7.10
N VAL A 214 -23.77 -1.56 7.23
CA VAL A 214 -24.75 -1.75 6.13
C VAL A 214 -24.37 -0.93 4.92
N LEU A 215 -24.00 0.35 5.11
CA LEU A 215 -23.55 1.22 4.03
C LEU A 215 -22.27 0.65 3.37
N GLY A 216 -21.33 0.17 4.15
CA GLY A 216 -20.13 -0.51 3.66
C GLY A 216 -20.47 -1.76 2.85
N PHE A 217 -21.36 -2.60 3.36
CA PHE A 217 -21.83 -3.79 2.65
C PHE A 217 -22.52 -3.44 1.31
N ILE A 218 -23.35 -2.41 1.29
CA ILE A 218 -23.99 -1.91 0.08
C ILE A 218 -22.92 -1.46 -0.92
N THR A 219 -21.90 -0.70 -0.49
CA THR A 219 -20.79 -0.29 -1.34
C THR A 219 -20.07 -1.51 -1.93
N GLY A 220 -19.68 -2.47 -1.11
CA GLY A 220 -19.03 -3.71 -1.57
C GLY A 220 -19.90 -4.55 -2.50
N TYR A 221 -21.21 -4.58 -2.25
CA TYR A 221 -22.18 -5.26 -3.12
C TYR A 221 -22.22 -4.63 -4.53
N PHE A 222 -22.29 -3.30 -4.63
CA PHE A 222 -22.27 -2.63 -5.93
C PHE A 222 -20.95 -2.86 -6.68
N ILE A 223 -19.80 -2.83 -6.00
CA ILE A 223 -18.51 -3.15 -6.59
C ILE A 223 -18.52 -4.59 -7.14
N LYS A 224 -18.98 -5.54 -6.34
CA LYS A 224 -19.09 -6.94 -6.77
C LYS A 224 -20.02 -7.09 -7.99
N MET A 225 -21.17 -6.42 -7.98
CA MET A 225 -22.12 -6.47 -9.11
C MET A 225 -21.56 -5.86 -10.38
N PHE A 226 -20.70 -4.83 -10.26
CA PHE A 226 -20.00 -4.31 -11.43
C PHE A 226 -19.21 -5.41 -12.14
N TYR A 227 -18.37 -6.17 -11.42
CA TYR A 227 -17.56 -7.24 -12.01
C TYR A 227 -18.34 -8.48 -12.42
N VAL A 228 -19.49 -8.76 -11.79
CA VAL A 228 -20.40 -9.82 -12.23
C VAL A 228 -21.03 -9.48 -13.59
N ASN A 229 -21.41 -8.20 -13.77
CA ASN A 229 -22.03 -7.75 -15.01
C ASN A 229 -21.03 -7.41 -16.12
N ASN A 230 -19.76 -7.20 -15.77
CA ASN A 230 -18.67 -6.84 -16.68
C ASN A 230 -17.46 -7.75 -16.37
N SER A 231 -17.62 -9.05 -16.65
CA SER A 231 -16.60 -10.07 -16.31
C SER A 231 -15.27 -9.88 -17.03
N ASP A 232 -15.28 -9.25 -18.20
CA ASP A 232 -14.12 -8.90 -19.00
C ASP A 232 -13.19 -7.87 -18.34
N TYR A 233 -13.68 -7.12 -17.33
CA TYR A 233 -12.86 -6.24 -16.49
C TYR A 233 -12.10 -6.99 -15.39
N ASN A 234 -12.32 -8.28 -15.19
CA ASN A 234 -11.69 -9.07 -14.12
C ASN A 234 -10.68 -10.09 -14.68
N LEU A 235 -9.60 -9.60 -15.25
CA LEU A 235 -8.52 -10.43 -15.82
C LEU A 235 -7.75 -11.18 -14.72
N HIS A 236 -7.60 -10.57 -13.55
CA HIS A 236 -6.92 -11.15 -12.39
C HIS A 236 -7.90 -11.26 -11.22
N PRO A 237 -8.67 -12.35 -11.12
CA PRO A 237 -9.63 -12.54 -10.03
C PRO A 237 -8.92 -12.64 -8.69
N ALA A 238 -9.63 -12.24 -7.64
CA ALA A 238 -9.12 -12.35 -6.27
C ALA A 238 -8.77 -13.80 -5.94
N TYR A 239 -7.57 -14.01 -5.39
CA TYR A 239 -7.12 -15.32 -4.93
C TYR A 239 -7.84 -15.68 -3.60
N ASN A 240 -8.43 -16.86 -3.56
CA ASN A 240 -9.06 -17.40 -2.35
C ASN A 240 -8.02 -18.18 -1.55
N ALA A 241 -7.33 -17.49 -0.65
CA ALA A 241 -6.33 -18.11 0.21
C ALA A 241 -6.95 -19.12 1.18
N ALA A 242 -6.37 -20.30 1.28
CA ALA A 242 -6.71 -21.33 2.25
C ALA A 242 -5.67 -21.40 3.37
N VAL A 243 -6.08 -21.90 4.55
CA VAL A 243 -5.15 -22.11 5.67
C VAL A 243 -4.38 -23.40 5.47
N SER A 244 -3.05 -23.35 5.50
CA SER A 244 -2.12 -24.47 5.41
C SER A 244 -1.20 -24.50 6.62
N LEU A 245 -1.15 -25.66 7.32
CA LEU A 245 -0.23 -25.86 8.44
C LEU A 245 1.20 -26.12 7.96
N GLU A 246 1.36 -26.65 6.76
CA GLU A 246 2.66 -26.88 6.11
C GLU A 246 3.32 -25.54 5.82
N VAL A 247 2.63 -24.64 5.13
CA VAL A 247 3.06 -23.26 4.85
C VAL A 247 3.39 -22.51 6.15
N LEU A 248 2.57 -22.66 7.18
CA LEU A 248 2.88 -22.06 8.49
C LEU A 248 4.20 -22.58 9.07
N ARG A 249 4.48 -23.88 8.95
CA ARG A 249 5.72 -24.50 9.45
C ARG A 249 6.93 -23.95 8.71
N GLU A 250 6.85 -23.85 7.40
CA GLU A 250 7.92 -23.29 6.56
C GLU A 250 8.16 -21.81 6.89
N ASN A 251 7.11 -21.00 6.91
CA ASN A 251 7.22 -19.59 7.26
C ASN A 251 7.74 -19.33 8.68
N ILE A 252 7.51 -20.24 9.64
CA ILE A 252 8.12 -20.15 10.97
C ILE A 252 9.61 -20.51 10.92
N ALA A 253 10.01 -21.47 10.10
CA ALA A 253 11.42 -21.83 9.93
C ALA A 253 12.19 -20.66 9.28
N ASP A 254 11.59 -20.00 8.30
CA ASP A 254 12.19 -18.89 7.54
C ASP A 254 11.79 -17.51 8.10
N PHE A 255 11.31 -17.48 9.34
CA PHE A 255 10.77 -16.26 9.97
C PHE A 255 11.73 -15.07 9.96
N ASN A 256 13.03 -15.31 10.00
CA ASN A 256 14.07 -14.27 9.95
C ASN A 256 14.07 -13.52 8.61
N GLU A 257 13.76 -14.22 7.53
CA GLU A 257 13.73 -13.69 6.18
C GLU A 257 12.44 -12.92 5.94
N ILE A 258 11.32 -13.45 6.46
CA ILE A 258 9.99 -12.84 6.37
C ILE A 258 9.88 -11.58 7.24
N ALA A 259 10.42 -11.62 8.45
CA ALA A 259 10.27 -10.55 9.45
C ALA A 259 11.51 -9.66 9.59
N GLY A 260 12.22 -9.39 8.52
CA GLY A 260 13.46 -8.60 8.46
C GLY A 260 13.40 -7.15 9.01
N TRP A 261 12.68 -6.94 10.11
CA TRP A 261 12.43 -5.65 10.74
C TRP A 261 13.67 -4.99 11.32
N PHE A 262 14.67 -5.81 11.65
CA PHE A 262 15.91 -5.36 12.25
C PHE A 262 17.13 -5.88 11.48
N THR A 263 17.10 -5.86 10.16
CA THR A 263 18.31 -6.19 9.41
C THR A 263 19.48 -5.28 9.84
N PRO A 264 20.67 -5.82 10.03
CA PRO A 264 21.15 -7.16 9.75
C PRO A 264 21.15 -8.12 10.96
N VAL A 265 20.57 -7.77 12.08
CA VAL A 265 20.58 -8.55 13.33
C VAL A 265 19.27 -9.31 13.48
N THR A 266 18.88 -10.02 12.46
CA THR A 266 17.63 -10.75 12.45
C THR A 266 17.82 -12.17 12.98
N ILE A 267 17.64 -12.29 14.26
CA ILE A 267 17.24 -13.56 14.82
C ILE A 267 15.72 -13.46 15.01
N GLY A 268 14.92 -14.28 14.34
CA GLY A 268 13.45 -14.30 14.51
C GLY A 268 13.02 -14.52 15.95
N ALA A 269 13.91 -15.14 16.76
CA ALA A 269 13.84 -15.17 18.21
C ALA A 269 13.65 -13.76 18.85
N VAL A 270 14.15 -12.68 18.26
CA VAL A 270 13.97 -11.31 18.80
C VAL A 270 12.52 -10.94 18.88
N TRP A 271 11.73 -11.25 17.85
CA TRP A 271 10.28 -10.98 17.85
C TRP A 271 9.54 -11.79 18.88
N ILE A 272 9.88 -13.07 19.00
CA ILE A 272 9.34 -13.95 20.05
C ILE A 272 9.69 -13.38 21.42
N ILE A 273 10.94 -12.97 21.62
CA ILE A 273 11.39 -12.34 22.86
C ILE A 273 10.63 -11.05 23.15
N VAL A 274 10.49 -10.16 22.16
CA VAL A 274 9.72 -8.90 22.31
C VAL A 274 8.28 -9.20 22.68
N MET A 275 7.62 -10.15 22.02
CA MET A 275 6.27 -10.56 22.36
C MET A 275 6.16 -11.15 23.75
N LEU A 276 7.11 -12.02 24.16
CA LEU A 276 7.16 -12.59 25.52
C LEU A 276 7.38 -11.50 26.58
N VAL A 277 8.22 -10.50 26.30
CA VAL A 277 8.43 -9.35 27.19
C VAL A 277 7.15 -8.53 27.33
N ILE A 278 6.42 -8.26 26.23
CA ILE A 278 5.14 -7.55 26.27
C ILE A 278 4.13 -8.33 27.09
N VAL A 279 4.00 -9.65 26.83
CA VAL A 279 3.12 -10.55 27.59
C VAL A 279 3.47 -10.53 29.08
N TRP A 280 4.76 -10.65 29.41
CA TRP A 280 5.24 -10.59 30.80
C TRP A 280 4.92 -9.25 31.47
N ILE A 281 5.13 -8.12 30.79
CA ILE A 281 4.79 -6.79 31.31
C ILE A 281 3.28 -6.69 31.56
N CYS A 282 2.44 -7.15 30.64
CA CYS A 282 0.99 -7.13 30.78
C CYS A 282 0.53 -7.98 31.98
N ILE A 283 1.10 -9.18 32.18
CA ILE A 283 0.81 -10.06 33.33
C ILE A 283 1.26 -9.40 34.61
N TYR A 284 2.50 -8.91 34.66
CA TYR A 284 3.08 -8.26 35.87
C TYR A 284 2.29 -7.03 36.30
N ARG A 285 1.69 -6.30 35.36
CA ARG A 285 0.88 -5.11 35.62
C ARG A 285 -0.61 -5.42 35.83
N GLY A 286 -1.03 -6.67 35.71
CA GLY A 286 -2.43 -7.06 35.78
C GLY A 286 -3.27 -6.52 34.63
N ALA A 287 -2.67 -6.18 33.51
CA ALA A 287 -3.32 -5.58 32.35
C ALA A 287 -3.90 -6.65 31.42
N PHE A 288 -4.83 -7.45 31.91
CA PHE A 288 -5.42 -8.58 31.17
C PHE A 288 -6.06 -8.16 29.84
N LYS A 289 -6.69 -7.01 29.76
CA LYS A 289 -7.31 -6.53 28.51
C LYS A 289 -6.25 -6.21 27.46
N SER A 290 -5.16 -5.54 27.83
CA SER A 290 -4.02 -5.31 26.96
C SER A 290 -3.33 -6.61 26.54
N LEU A 291 -3.28 -7.61 27.43
CA LEU A 291 -2.78 -8.95 27.09
C LEU A 291 -3.65 -9.63 26.03
N ILE A 292 -5.00 -9.59 26.17
CA ILE A 292 -5.91 -10.15 25.18
C ILE A 292 -5.73 -9.43 23.82
N MET A 293 -5.62 -8.10 23.82
CA MET A 293 -5.36 -7.32 22.60
C MET A 293 -4.06 -7.76 21.91
N THR A 294 -2.99 -7.90 22.68
CA THR A 294 -1.68 -8.32 22.15
C THR A 294 -1.72 -9.76 21.64
N ALA A 295 -2.35 -10.66 22.35
CA ALA A 295 -2.52 -12.07 21.95
C ALA A 295 -3.33 -12.19 20.66
N PHE A 296 -4.39 -11.41 20.51
CA PHE A 296 -5.21 -11.40 19.30
C PHE A 296 -4.45 -10.82 18.09
N ALA A 297 -3.63 -9.77 18.29
CA ALA A 297 -2.76 -9.24 17.25
C ALA A 297 -1.76 -10.29 16.77
N PHE A 298 -1.13 -11.01 17.72
CA PHE A 298 -0.21 -12.09 17.40
C PHE A 298 -0.91 -13.25 16.67
N PHE A 299 -2.11 -13.60 17.10
CA PHE A 299 -2.91 -14.63 16.44
C PHE A 299 -3.27 -14.23 14.99
N GLY A 300 -3.64 -12.98 14.77
CA GLY A 300 -3.88 -12.44 13.43
C GLY A 300 -2.65 -12.52 12.53
N PHE A 301 -1.47 -12.24 13.07
CA PHE A 301 -0.21 -12.38 12.37
C PHE A 301 0.08 -13.84 11.99
N ILE A 302 -0.05 -14.79 12.94
CA ILE A 302 0.11 -16.22 12.69
C ILE A 302 -0.91 -16.73 11.66
N ALA A 303 -2.15 -16.24 11.70
CA ALA A 303 -3.18 -16.60 10.73
C ALA A 303 -2.78 -16.19 9.30
N ILE A 304 -2.17 -15.02 9.11
CA ILE A 304 -1.67 -14.62 7.78
C ILE A 304 -0.50 -15.50 7.34
N LEU A 305 0.44 -15.82 8.24
CA LEU A 305 1.56 -16.71 7.93
C LEU A 305 1.13 -18.13 7.56
N SER A 306 -0.10 -18.54 7.92
CA SER A 306 -0.65 -19.85 7.60
C SER A 306 -1.41 -19.91 6.27
N LEU A 307 -1.51 -18.80 5.54
CA LEU A 307 -2.20 -18.80 4.24
C LEU A 307 -1.30 -19.41 3.16
N ASP A 308 -1.87 -20.26 2.31
CA ASP A 308 -1.17 -20.90 1.18
C ASP A 308 -0.56 -19.88 0.21
N LYS A 309 -1.16 -18.69 0.10
CA LYS A 309 -0.59 -17.56 -0.63
C LYS A 309 0.79 -17.11 -0.12
N MET A 310 1.20 -17.53 1.07
CA MET A 310 2.52 -17.24 1.66
C MET A 310 3.58 -18.31 1.33
N GLU A 311 3.22 -19.36 0.59
CA GLU A 311 4.12 -20.47 0.21
C GLU A 311 5.21 -20.05 -0.77
N ASP A 312 4.88 -19.15 -1.70
CA ASP A 312 5.82 -18.68 -2.73
C ASP A 312 6.78 -17.59 -2.21
N TYR A 313 7.07 -17.58 -0.91
CA TYR A 313 8.05 -16.66 -0.37
C TYR A 313 9.44 -16.97 -0.92
N MET A 314 9.99 -16.04 -1.70
CA MET A 314 11.35 -16.12 -2.22
C MET A 314 12.29 -15.24 -1.38
N PRO A 315 13.25 -15.81 -0.66
CA PRO A 315 14.27 -15.04 0.04
C PRO A 315 15.01 -14.09 -0.90
N GLY A 316 15.19 -12.85 -0.47
CA GLY A 316 15.93 -11.84 -1.23
C GLY A 316 15.11 -11.07 -2.30
N THR A 317 13.82 -11.36 -2.46
CA THR A 317 12.95 -10.59 -3.35
C THR A 317 12.17 -9.51 -2.59
N LEU A 318 12.64 -8.29 -2.68
CA LEU A 318 12.20 -7.13 -1.92
C LEU A 318 10.74 -6.74 -2.08
N LEU A 319 10.17 -6.94 -3.24
CA LEU A 319 8.90 -6.33 -3.61
C LEU A 319 7.79 -7.36 -3.80
N TYR A 320 8.09 -8.65 -3.65
CA TYR A 320 7.17 -9.67 -4.10
C TYR A 320 6.08 -10.07 -3.10
N GLY A 321 5.00 -10.41 -3.67
CA GLY A 321 3.73 -11.03 -3.31
C GLY A 321 3.42 -11.17 -1.83
N GLN A 322 4.25 -11.80 -1.09
CA GLN A 322 3.97 -12.24 0.26
C GLN A 322 4.30 -11.18 1.31
N LEU A 323 5.39 -10.43 1.17
CA LEU A 323 5.73 -9.35 2.12
C LEU A 323 4.65 -8.27 2.19
N ARG A 324 3.98 -7.98 1.07
CA ARG A 324 2.85 -7.05 1.05
C ARG A 324 1.68 -7.49 1.91
N MET A 325 1.49 -8.80 2.10
CA MET A 325 0.46 -9.34 2.98
C MET A 325 0.70 -8.99 4.45
N LEU A 326 1.95 -8.72 4.83
CA LEU A 326 2.36 -8.35 6.19
C LEU A 326 2.42 -6.83 6.42
N LEU A 327 2.14 -6.00 5.41
CA LEU A 327 2.15 -4.54 5.55
C LEU A 327 1.20 -4.01 6.63
N PHE A 328 0.13 -4.75 6.96
CA PHE A 328 -0.80 -4.36 8.03
C PHE A 328 -0.17 -4.41 9.43
N VAL A 329 0.88 -5.22 9.64
CA VAL A 329 1.45 -5.51 10.97
C VAL A 329 1.92 -4.25 11.70
N PRO A 330 2.75 -3.36 11.12
CA PRO A 330 3.15 -2.13 11.81
C PRO A 330 1.96 -1.22 12.14
N TYR A 331 0.95 -1.14 11.27
CA TYR A 331 -0.25 -0.34 11.54
C TYR A 331 -1.10 -0.94 12.66
N MET A 332 -1.22 -2.26 12.69
CA MET A 332 -1.90 -2.99 13.76
C MET A 332 -1.20 -2.79 15.10
N ILE A 333 0.12 -2.94 15.15
CA ILE A 333 0.91 -2.72 16.38
C ILE A 333 0.73 -1.27 16.86
N ALA A 334 0.86 -0.29 15.98
CA ALA A 334 0.68 1.12 16.32
C ALA A 334 -0.71 1.39 16.89
N LEU A 335 -1.76 0.84 16.28
CA LEU A 335 -3.13 0.97 16.78
C LEU A 335 -3.33 0.26 18.13
N VAL A 336 -2.81 -0.95 18.33
CA VAL A 336 -2.88 -1.68 19.61
C VAL A 336 -2.21 -0.87 20.71
N VAL A 337 -1.01 -0.36 20.46
CA VAL A 337 -0.27 0.49 21.42
C VAL A 337 -1.08 1.74 21.76
N PHE A 338 -1.67 2.40 20.77
CA PHE A 338 -2.54 3.55 20.98
C PHE A 338 -3.74 3.18 21.86
N LEU A 339 -4.51 2.15 21.50
CA LEU A 339 -5.73 1.75 22.21
C LEU A 339 -5.43 1.28 23.64
N CYS A 340 -4.40 0.46 23.84
CA CYS A 340 -3.98 0.02 25.17
C CYS A 340 -3.57 1.23 26.04
N SER A 341 -2.83 2.20 25.48
CA SER A 341 -2.42 3.39 26.20
C SER A 341 -3.60 4.34 26.52
N TYR A 342 -4.60 4.35 25.66
CA TYR A 342 -5.80 5.17 25.83
C TYR A 342 -6.68 4.65 26.98
N TYR A 343 -6.86 3.34 27.07
CA TYR A 343 -7.76 2.73 28.03
C TYR A 343 -7.10 2.30 29.34
N ASP A 344 -5.83 1.87 29.30
CA ASP A 344 -5.16 1.25 30.44
C ASP A 344 -4.01 2.12 30.92
N GLU A 345 -4.34 3.16 31.74
CA GLU A 345 -3.35 4.07 32.30
C GLU A 345 -2.36 3.39 33.24
N SER A 346 -2.72 2.27 33.85
CA SER A 346 -1.90 1.56 34.83
C SER A 346 -0.60 1.04 34.23
N VAL A 347 -0.66 0.59 32.97
CA VAL A 347 0.50 0.09 32.22
C VAL A 347 1.45 1.23 31.85
N TRP A 348 0.92 2.42 31.60
CA TRP A 348 1.63 3.57 31.03
C TRP A 348 1.96 4.66 32.06
N ASN A 349 2.09 4.28 33.33
CA ASN A 349 2.22 5.21 34.45
C ASN A 349 3.42 6.17 34.34
N ARG A 350 3.13 7.44 34.54
CA ARG A 350 3.92 8.63 34.25
C ARG A 350 5.24 8.80 35.00
N LYS A 351 5.44 8.16 36.17
CA LYS A 351 6.62 8.42 37.02
C LYS A 351 7.94 7.85 36.47
N LYS A 352 7.87 6.88 35.55
CA LYS A 352 9.04 6.27 34.88
C LYS A 352 9.12 6.59 33.40
N THR A 353 8.24 7.47 32.89
CA THR A 353 8.08 7.74 31.44
C THR A 353 9.28 8.44 30.84
N TYR A 354 9.87 9.43 31.52
CA TYR A 354 10.99 10.19 30.96
C TYR A 354 12.19 9.30 30.60
N ALA A 355 12.63 8.48 31.55
CA ALA A 355 13.72 7.54 31.29
C ALA A 355 13.36 6.56 30.16
N GLY A 356 12.13 6.05 30.15
CA GLY A 356 11.63 5.18 29.08
C GLY A 356 11.65 5.86 27.71
N CYS A 357 11.21 7.12 27.60
CA CYS A 357 11.27 7.89 26.37
C CYS A 357 12.72 8.10 25.89
N MET A 358 13.64 8.38 26.81
CA MET A 358 15.07 8.55 26.47
C MET A 358 15.68 7.24 25.96
N VAL A 359 15.38 6.12 26.61
CA VAL A 359 15.84 4.78 26.14
C VAL A 359 15.26 4.48 24.77
N MET A 360 13.96 4.71 24.57
CA MET A 360 13.32 4.50 23.26
C MET A 360 13.93 5.39 22.19
N ALA A 361 14.22 6.66 22.50
CA ALA A 361 14.88 7.58 21.58
C ALA A 361 16.29 7.09 21.19
N LEU A 362 17.04 6.59 22.16
CA LEU A 362 18.37 6.01 21.91
C LEU A 362 18.29 4.75 21.03
N CYS A 363 17.41 3.81 21.36
CA CYS A 363 17.17 2.61 20.53
C CYS A 363 16.77 3.01 19.10
N PHE A 364 15.90 4.01 18.97
CA PHE A 364 15.46 4.54 17.68
C PHE A 364 16.64 5.09 16.86
N LEU A 365 17.51 5.90 17.48
CA LEU A 365 18.71 6.44 16.82
C LEU A 365 19.64 5.30 16.34
N VAL A 366 19.85 4.27 17.16
CA VAL A 366 20.66 3.11 16.76
C VAL A 366 20.05 2.41 15.54
N VAL A 367 18.75 2.14 15.56
CA VAL A 367 18.05 1.53 14.41
C VAL A 367 18.18 2.38 13.16
N MET A 368 17.98 3.70 13.27
CA MET A 368 18.08 4.60 12.12
C MET A 368 19.50 4.71 11.56
N VAL A 369 20.53 4.64 12.40
CA VAL A 369 21.93 4.58 11.95
C VAL A 369 22.20 3.29 11.18
N ILE A 370 21.74 2.15 11.67
CA ILE A 370 21.88 0.86 10.99
C ILE A 370 21.18 0.89 9.64
N LYS A 371 19.93 1.33 9.59
CA LYS A 371 19.15 1.44 8.36
C LYS A 371 19.79 2.40 7.34
N SER A 372 20.28 3.55 7.81
CA SER A 372 20.98 4.51 6.94
C SER A 372 22.24 3.91 6.31
N ASN A 373 22.99 3.08 7.06
CA ASN A 373 24.16 2.39 6.52
C ASN A 373 23.78 1.35 5.45
N ILE A 374 22.68 0.61 5.64
CA ILE A 374 22.17 -0.35 4.66
C ILE A 374 21.78 0.39 3.39
N ILE A 375 20.98 1.46 3.52
CA ILE A 375 20.55 2.27 2.36
C ILE A 375 21.72 2.87 1.61
N ILE A 376 22.74 3.39 2.32
CA ILE A 376 23.93 3.94 1.66
C ILE A 376 24.65 2.86 0.85
N LYS A 377 24.76 1.64 1.37
CA LYS A 377 25.46 0.56 0.69
C LYS A 377 24.66 -0.05 -0.45
N GLU A 378 23.37 -0.20 -0.32
CA GLU A 378 22.54 -0.99 -1.23
C GLU A 378 21.75 -0.15 -2.23
N ILE A 379 21.30 1.05 -1.85
CA ILE A 379 20.51 1.93 -2.74
C ILE A 379 21.38 3.01 -3.39
N ILE A 380 22.44 3.49 -2.74
CA ILE A 380 23.28 4.57 -3.25
C ILE A 380 24.47 4.04 -4.06
N SER A 381 24.98 2.83 -3.73
CA SER A 381 25.93 2.14 -4.62
C SER A 381 25.14 1.47 -5.74
N ASP A 382 25.44 1.79 -6.98
CA ASP A 382 24.72 1.28 -8.18
C ASP A 382 24.68 -0.25 -8.35
N ASP A 383 25.26 -1.02 -7.45
CA ASP A 383 25.26 -2.48 -7.41
C ASP A 383 24.11 -3.09 -6.61
N SER A 384 22.98 -2.39 -6.46
CA SER A 384 21.95 -2.85 -5.55
C SER A 384 21.15 -4.02 -6.10
N VAL A 385 21.00 -5.04 -5.26
CA VAL A 385 20.09 -6.19 -5.43
C VAL A 385 18.64 -5.75 -5.71
N LEU A 386 18.28 -4.51 -5.32
CA LEU A 386 16.96 -3.90 -5.55
C LEU A 386 16.60 -3.76 -7.02
N TYR A 387 17.60 -3.51 -7.89
CA TYR A 387 17.38 -3.27 -9.31
C TYR A 387 17.45 -4.54 -10.15
N ASN A 388 18.06 -5.61 -9.63
CA ASN A 388 18.29 -6.87 -10.33
C ASN A 388 17.38 -8.01 -9.85
N SER A 389 16.21 -7.71 -9.29
CA SER A 389 15.25 -8.72 -8.90
C SER A 389 14.64 -9.36 -10.15
N GLU A 390 14.87 -10.64 -10.39
CA GLU A 390 14.27 -11.42 -11.48
C GLU A 390 12.73 -11.46 -11.40
N VAL A 391 12.18 -11.14 -10.24
CA VAL A 391 10.74 -11.27 -9.95
C VAL A 391 9.97 -9.98 -10.25
N ILE A 392 10.64 -8.82 -10.19
CA ILE A 392 10.03 -7.53 -10.51
C ILE A 392 10.91 -6.83 -11.53
N ASN A 393 10.37 -6.72 -12.72
CA ASN A 393 11.04 -6.04 -13.81
C ASN A 393 10.97 -4.53 -13.60
N LEU A 394 11.86 -4.01 -12.73
CA LEU A 394 12.00 -2.59 -12.50
C LEU A 394 12.82 -1.99 -13.63
N GLN A 395 12.25 -0.98 -14.28
CA GLN A 395 12.86 -0.28 -15.40
C GLN A 395 13.14 1.17 -15.02
N GLN A 396 14.13 1.78 -15.66
CA GLN A 396 14.40 3.20 -15.48
C GLN A 396 13.28 4.04 -16.06
N SER A 397 12.65 4.86 -15.22
CA SER A 397 11.48 5.65 -15.61
C SER A 397 11.78 6.72 -16.65
N ASP A 398 13.00 7.30 -16.65
CA ASP A 398 13.36 8.36 -17.58
C ASP A 398 13.49 7.85 -19.00
N ASP A 399 14.09 6.69 -19.21
CA ASP A 399 14.20 6.06 -20.52
C ASP A 399 12.83 5.72 -21.11
N LEU A 400 11.95 5.16 -20.27
CA LEU A 400 10.57 4.86 -20.68
C LEU A 400 9.79 6.14 -21.04
N ILE A 401 9.94 7.22 -20.25
CA ILE A 401 9.28 8.51 -20.50
C ILE A 401 9.77 9.14 -21.79
N GLU A 402 11.08 9.12 -22.05
CA GLU A 402 11.67 9.68 -23.26
C GLU A 402 11.17 8.96 -24.50
N ASN A 403 11.25 7.63 -24.52
CA ASN A 403 10.76 6.82 -25.64
C ASN A 403 9.23 6.90 -25.82
N ALA A 404 8.47 7.02 -24.75
CA ALA A 404 7.02 7.22 -24.83
C ALA A 404 6.65 8.58 -25.44
N ARG A 405 7.40 9.64 -25.13
CA ARG A 405 7.22 10.96 -25.77
C ARG A 405 7.60 10.92 -27.23
N GLU A 406 8.68 10.21 -27.56
CA GLU A 406 9.13 10.04 -28.95
C GLU A 406 8.08 9.29 -29.77
N ALA A 407 7.50 8.19 -29.24
CA ALA A 407 6.40 7.48 -29.90
C ALA A 407 5.20 8.41 -30.15
N GLY A 408 4.83 9.25 -29.18
CA GLY A 408 3.77 10.24 -29.35
C GLY A 408 4.10 11.31 -30.42
N ARG A 409 5.36 11.77 -30.47
CA ARG A 409 5.83 12.72 -31.50
C ARG A 409 5.72 12.12 -32.90
N ILE A 410 6.22 10.90 -33.08
CA ILE A 410 6.16 10.16 -34.36
C ILE A 410 4.70 9.97 -34.80
N ALA A 411 3.81 9.61 -33.86
CA ALA A 411 2.39 9.44 -34.17
C ALA A 411 1.74 10.75 -34.66
N VAL A 412 2.08 11.87 -34.06
CA VAL A 412 1.58 13.19 -34.50
C VAL A 412 2.14 13.58 -35.88
N GLU A 413 3.43 13.43 -36.10
CA GLU A 413 4.10 13.74 -37.38
C GLU A 413 3.55 12.91 -38.55
N ASN A 414 3.17 11.68 -38.28
CA ASN A 414 2.61 10.79 -39.29
C ASN A 414 1.07 10.86 -39.37
N ASN A 415 0.41 11.73 -38.61
CA ASN A 415 -1.04 11.82 -38.50
C ASN A 415 -1.72 10.48 -38.13
N CYS A 416 -1.11 9.74 -37.20
CA CYS A 416 -1.66 8.47 -36.75
C CYS A 416 -2.87 8.70 -35.82
N ASP A 417 -3.93 7.93 -36.01
CA ASP A 417 -5.11 7.93 -35.19
C ASP A 417 -4.89 7.21 -33.87
N VAL A 418 -4.10 6.13 -33.93
CA VAL A 418 -3.87 5.19 -32.82
C VAL A 418 -2.39 4.81 -32.77
N VAL A 419 -1.86 4.67 -31.56
CA VAL A 419 -0.54 4.07 -31.28
C VAL A 419 -0.76 2.71 -30.61
N ILE A 420 -0.15 1.66 -31.14
CA ILE A 420 -0.33 0.29 -30.69
C ILE A 420 1.01 -0.29 -30.30
N GLN A 421 1.14 -0.70 -29.04
CA GLN A 421 2.29 -1.48 -28.61
C GLN A 421 2.11 -2.94 -28.99
N VAL A 422 3.13 -3.53 -29.63
CA VAL A 422 3.10 -4.91 -30.13
C VAL A 422 4.13 -5.82 -29.46
N ASP A 423 4.74 -5.38 -28.39
CA ASP A 423 5.61 -6.16 -27.50
C ASP A 423 4.95 -6.37 -26.12
N ASP A 424 5.69 -7.02 -25.21
CA ASP A 424 5.23 -7.36 -23.87
C ASP A 424 5.73 -6.42 -22.76
N ASN A 425 6.40 -5.31 -23.10
CA ASN A 425 6.84 -4.33 -22.13
C ASN A 425 5.68 -3.49 -21.59
N LYS A 426 4.98 -4.01 -20.61
CA LYS A 426 3.76 -3.42 -20.02
C LYS A 426 4.02 -2.04 -19.41
N ALA A 427 5.14 -1.85 -18.69
CA ALA A 427 5.48 -0.58 -18.08
C ALA A 427 5.59 0.51 -19.14
N PHE A 428 6.28 0.25 -20.26
CA PHE A 428 6.37 1.17 -21.40
C PHE A 428 4.98 1.49 -21.95
N GLY A 429 4.15 0.47 -22.19
CA GLY A 429 2.80 0.65 -22.73
C GLY A 429 1.91 1.52 -21.87
N TYR A 430 1.91 1.31 -20.56
CA TYR A 430 1.12 2.13 -19.62
C TYR A 430 1.64 3.56 -19.51
N ILE A 431 2.97 3.77 -19.58
CA ILE A 431 3.56 5.11 -19.60
C ILE A 431 3.20 5.84 -20.89
N CYS A 432 3.29 5.14 -22.04
CA CYS A 432 2.84 5.71 -23.31
C CYS A 432 1.37 6.10 -23.28
N ALA A 433 0.51 5.25 -22.72
CA ALA A 433 -0.90 5.54 -22.56
C ALA A 433 -1.16 6.74 -21.63
N ALA A 434 -0.40 6.87 -20.55
CA ALA A 434 -0.50 8.01 -19.64
C ALA A 434 -0.05 9.34 -20.30
N LEU A 435 1.03 9.32 -21.07
CA LEU A 435 1.58 10.52 -21.69
C LEU A 435 0.88 10.92 -22.99
N ASN A 436 0.29 9.95 -23.69
CA ASN A 436 -0.43 10.13 -24.96
C ASN A 436 -1.91 9.76 -24.81
N TYR A 437 -2.53 10.29 -23.77
CA TYR A 437 -3.89 9.97 -23.39
C TYR A 437 -4.87 10.09 -24.57
N ASN A 438 -5.78 9.13 -24.70
CA ASN A 438 -6.77 8.97 -25.78
C ASN A 438 -6.24 8.54 -27.17
N LYS A 439 -4.91 8.39 -27.36
CA LYS A 439 -4.36 7.93 -28.63
C LYS A 439 -3.65 6.59 -28.53
N PHE A 440 -3.21 6.21 -27.36
CA PHE A 440 -2.38 5.03 -27.15
C PHE A 440 -3.23 3.81 -26.79
N VAL A 441 -2.98 2.72 -27.48
CA VAL A 441 -3.55 1.42 -27.17
C VAL A 441 -2.43 0.42 -27.01
N GLN A 442 -2.34 -0.23 -25.87
CA GLN A 442 -1.50 -1.40 -25.72
C GLN A 442 -2.28 -2.62 -26.19
N TYR A 443 -1.69 -3.39 -27.05
CA TYR A 443 -2.25 -4.65 -27.48
C TYR A 443 -1.31 -5.83 -27.16
N ASN A 444 -1.23 -6.16 -25.91
CA ASN A 444 -0.91 -7.51 -25.47
C ASN A 444 -2.11 -7.98 -24.63
N ALA A 445 -2.99 -8.72 -25.27
CA ALA A 445 -4.32 -9.01 -24.78
C ALA A 445 -4.36 -9.71 -23.43
N GLU A 446 -3.38 -10.58 -23.17
CA GLU A 446 -3.33 -11.36 -21.93
C GLU A 446 -3.06 -10.51 -20.70
N TYR A 447 -2.47 -9.32 -20.88
CA TYR A 447 -1.94 -8.53 -19.77
C TYR A 447 -2.39 -7.08 -19.74
N ASP A 448 -3.14 -6.59 -20.75
CA ASP A 448 -3.64 -5.22 -20.68
C ASP A 448 -4.85 -5.11 -19.76
N ARG A 449 -4.61 -4.54 -18.59
CA ARG A 449 -5.63 -4.32 -17.56
C ARG A 449 -6.66 -3.26 -17.95
N ARG A 450 -6.45 -2.52 -19.05
CA ARG A 450 -7.39 -1.52 -19.58
C ARG A 450 -8.36 -2.16 -20.58
N THR A 451 -9.16 -3.07 -20.08
CA THR A 451 -10.05 -3.91 -20.91
C THR A 451 -11.03 -3.12 -21.78
N TRP A 452 -11.44 -1.92 -21.33
CA TRP A 452 -12.31 -1.01 -22.11
C TRP A 452 -11.69 -0.54 -23.43
N VAL A 453 -10.38 -0.55 -23.54
CA VAL A 453 -9.65 -0.17 -24.75
C VAL A 453 -10.02 -1.07 -25.91
N TYR A 454 -10.21 -2.37 -25.66
CA TYR A 454 -10.59 -3.31 -26.71
C TYR A 454 -12.00 -3.07 -27.27
N HIS A 455 -12.93 -2.58 -26.43
CA HIS A 455 -14.29 -2.31 -26.88
C HIS A 455 -14.34 -1.25 -27.98
N ASN A 456 -13.48 -0.25 -27.90
CA ASN A 456 -13.42 0.83 -28.87
C ASN A 456 -12.78 0.43 -30.20
N MET A 457 -12.08 -0.73 -30.25
CA MET A 457 -11.31 -1.18 -31.39
C MET A 457 -11.96 -2.35 -32.15
N GLN A 458 -13.14 -2.78 -31.71
CA GLN A 458 -13.88 -3.90 -32.32
C GLN A 458 -14.76 -3.49 -33.52
N HIS A 459 -14.84 -2.19 -33.82
CA HIS A 459 -15.66 -1.70 -34.93
C HIS A 459 -14.80 -1.49 -36.18
N PRO A 460 -15.28 -1.90 -37.36
CA PRO A 460 -14.60 -1.63 -38.61
C PRO A 460 -14.44 -0.11 -38.83
N GLY A 461 -13.29 0.28 -39.36
CA GLY A 461 -12.98 1.66 -39.65
C GLY A 461 -11.72 1.78 -40.49
N ASN A 462 -11.37 3.01 -40.84
CA ASN A 462 -10.11 3.32 -41.49
C ASN A 462 -9.20 3.98 -40.47
N PHE A 463 -8.09 3.31 -40.13
CA PHE A 463 -7.17 3.76 -39.11
C PHE A 463 -5.76 3.83 -39.66
N ARG A 464 -5.07 4.91 -39.34
CA ARG A 464 -3.63 5.02 -39.51
C ARG A 464 -2.97 4.79 -38.15
N CYS A 465 -2.29 3.67 -38.01
CA CYS A 465 -1.75 3.18 -36.75
C CYS A 465 -0.22 3.30 -36.73
N LEU A 466 0.34 3.72 -35.60
CA LEU A 466 1.75 3.60 -35.30
C LEU A 466 1.95 2.34 -34.43
N LEU A 467 2.57 1.32 -35.00
CA LEU A 467 3.04 0.15 -34.23
C LEU A 467 4.33 0.54 -33.52
N VAL A 468 4.43 0.26 -32.24
CA VAL A 468 5.62 0.55 -31.43
C VAL A 468 6.10 -0.69 -30.70
N LYS A 469 7.42 -0.86 -30.62
CA LYS A 469 8.11 -1.83 -29.79
C LYS A 469 9.19 -1.10 -29.00
N TYR A 470 9.37 -1.48 -27.76
CA TYR A 470 10.43 -0.95 -26.91
C TYR A 470 11.18 -2.07 -26.21
N ASN A 471 12.49 -2.10 -26.42
CA ASN A 471 13.40 -2.99 -25.71
C ASN A 471 14.54 -2.13 -25.15
N SER A 472 14.97 -2.41 -23.92
CA SER A 472 16.09 -1.71 -23.28
C SER A 472 17.38 -1.75 -24.08
N ASP A 473 17.62 -2.82 -24.86
CA ASP A 473 18.86 -3.03 -25.61
C ASP A 473 18.83 -2.37 -26.97
N ASP A 474 17.67 -2.43 -27.66
CA ASP A 474 17.50 -1.95 -29.05
C ASP A 474 16.80 -0.57 -29.14
N GLY A 475 16.22 -0.10 -28.02
CA GLY A 475 15.47 1.15 -27.95
C GLY A 475 14.07 1.05 -28.59
N LEU A 476 13.56 2.21 -29.05
CA LEU A 476 12.25 2.36 -29.67
C LEU A 476 12.31 1.99 -31.17
N SER A 477 11.45 1.08 -31.60
CA SER A 477 11.21 0.76 -33.01
C SER A 477 9.76 1.08 -33.35
N THR A 478 9.53 1.69 -34.53
CA THR A 478 8.21 2.15 -34.96
C THR A 478 7.91 1.80 -36.40
N GLU A 479 6.65 1.48 -36.70
CA GLU A 479 6.15 1.22 -38.05
C GLU A 479 4.75 1.84 -38.22
N VAL A 480 4.52 2.53 -39.33
CA VAL A 480 3.20 3.09 -39.66
C VAL A 480 2.45 2.11 -40.57
N VAL A 481 1.26 1.74 -40.15
CA VAL A 481 0.37 0.85 -40.92
C VAL A 481 -0.98 1.51 -41.15
N GLU A 482 -1.62 1.16 -42.26
CA GLU A 482 -2.98 1.59 -42.58
C GLU A 482 -3.92 0.40 -42.59
N ILE A 483 -5.05 0.52 -41.90
CA ILE A 483 -6.08 -0.52 -41.75
C ILE A 483 -7.36 0.05 -42.40
N TYR A 484 -7.93 -0.70 -43.34
CA TYR A 484 -9.10 -0.25 -44.10
C TYR A 484 -10.29 -1.18 -43.91
N ASP A 485 -11.44 -0.61 -43.58
CA ASP A 485 -12.74 -1.31 -43.47
C ASP A 485 -12.72 -2.53 -42.53
N GLU A 486 -11.79 -2.56 -41.58
CA GLU A 486 -11.57 -3.69 -40.69
C GLU A 486 -11.44 -3.18 -39.24
N PRO A 487 -11.87 -3.97 -38.20
CA PRO A 487 -11.54 -3.71 -36.83
C PRO A 487 -10.03 -3.80 -36.60
N VAL A 488 -9.46 -2.86 -35.85
CA VAL A 488 -8.03 -2.90 -35.50
C VAL A 488 -7.66 -4.19 -34.77
N THR A 489 -8.54 -4.69 -33.90
CA THR A 489 -8.36 -5.97 -33.21
C THR A 489 -8.24 -7.15 -34.18
N GLN A 490 -9.07 -7.21 -35.23
CA GLN A 490 -9.01 -8.29 -36.23
C GLN A 490 -7.71 -8.23 -37.03
N TRP A 491 -7.34 -7.03 -37.47
CA TRP A 491 -6.09 -6.84 -38.21
C TRP A 491 -4.85 -7.30 -37.40
N LEU A 492 -4.85 -6.98 -36.06
CA LEU A 492 -3.77 -7.44 -35.18
C LEU A 492 -3.72 -8.96 -35.01
N TYR A 493 -4.88 -9.63 -34.97
CA TYR A 493 -4.92 -11.08 -34.94
C TYR A 493 -4.32 -11.68 -36.23
N ASP A 494 -4.71 -11.16 -37.37
CA ASP A 494 -4.36 -11.74 -38.65
C ASP A 494 -2.91 -11.45 -39.06
N ASN A 495 -2.37 -10.26 -38.69
CA ASN A 495 -1.05 -9.83 -39.17
C ASN A 495 0.05 -9.94 -38.11
N MET A 496 -0.29 -9.83 -36.82
CA MET A 496 0.71 -9.81 -35.73
C MET A 496 0.63 -11.08 -34.87
N GLY A 497 -0.34 -11.94 -35.08
CA GLY A 497 -0.57 -13.15 -34.26
C GLY A 497 -0.95 -12.83 -32.79
N LEU A 498 -1.35 -11.59 -32.52
CA LEU A 498 -1.75 -11.16 -31.21
C LEU A 498 -3.17 -11.62 -30.95
N THR A 499 -3.40 -12.31 -29.84
CA THR A 499 -4.72 -12.83 -29.48
C THR A 499 -5.14 -12.30 -28.12
N ARG A 500 -6.44 -12.05 -27.95
CA ARG A 500 -7.01 -11.86 -26.62
C ARG A 500 -7.33 -13.26 -26.06
N ASN A 501 -6.72 -13.63 -24.95
CA ASN A 501 -7.16 -14.80 -24.21
C ASN A 501 -8.52 -14.51 -23.56
N ASN A 502 -9.53 -15.27 -23.98
CA ASN A 502 -10.92 -15.16 -23.48
C ASN A 502 -11.06 -15.69 -22.06
#